data_6c25ea2e49809d578bf511e1dc99b342
#
_entry.id   6c25ea2e49809d578bf511e1dc99b342
#
_cell.length_a   1.000
_cell.length_b   1.000
_cell.length_c   1.000
_cell.angle_alpha   90.00
_cell.angle_beta   90.00
_cell.angle_gamma   90.00
#
_symmetry.space_group_name_H-M   'P 1'
#
loop_
_entity.id
_entity.type
_entity.pdbx_description
1 polymer ?
#
loop_
_entity_poly.entity_id
_entity_poly.type
_entity_poly.pdbx_seq_one_letter_code
_entity_poly.pdbx_strand_id
1 'polypeptide(L)'
;MLSNSIAAGALATAYVLIVVMQLNPALPLEPARLGPLVTTVGLFYVVHFAVISYVLLVARQLAAREVFSPAWLSVGTLAWLGALAAAAGAALMWANLATFARVLDAETVTAMMRGAATLALASVSFVLLAWARRAFGRDARWPCAFALLVIAGLSIAVPVALRGPGRVQPLEARTLDIATDFTPPGRGSRVNVIAIDGGSLDFIVRATAEGRLPNFGRVLDSGAVMRLATIHPTSAEAVWAAALTGKLPLKNGVRSAGIYHLATGGDALQLLPIYCVAYQLVRFGFLVDEPHTSATLRTRAIWSILSTHGFSVGAVDWPLTQPAPAVRGYVVSDTYLRLAGTPSGAVDSPAVYPSEAQEDVARAIEDLSAETRPVVPASVAPLDDRRESAGRSDRTYDRIARELAEVRQPQVTLTRYQSLDTIGHYFLRYAMPSEFGDALDDEHRALGTVLEQHYGLIDDAIGRTIASLGPDDVMLVVSGFGMEPMNLWKRLIERVIGDPDMNGTHDAAPDGFMMAYGAPVARGRLSTRAAVVDVTPTILYFLGLPIGRDMDGYARTDLFQHTFTDERPITFIPTYDR
;
A
#
# COMPACT_ATOMS: atom_id res chain seq x y z
N MET A 1 -18.28 23.51 31.28
CA MET A 1 -17.18 22.89 30.54
C MET A 1 -17.69 21.81 29.58
N LEU A 2 -18.41 20.78 30.04
CA LEU A 2 -18.79 19.62 29.21
C LEU A 2 -19.53 19.98 27.90
N SER A 3 -20.57 20.84 27.96
CA SER A 3 -21.33 21.25 26.77
C SER A 3 -20.45 21.97 25.71
N ASN A 4 -19.50 22.79 26.16
CA ASN A 4 -18.54 23.45 25.26
C ASN A 4 -17.57 22.44 24.65
N SER A 5 -17.15 21.43 25.44
CA SER A 5 -16.27 20.35 24.95
C SER A 5 -16.97 19.46 23.92
N ILE A 6 -18.24 19.13 24.14
CA ILE A 6 -19.04 18.35 23.17
C ILE A 6 -19.22 19.14 21.87
N ALA A 7 -19.57 20.44 21.94
CA ALA A 7 -19.73 21.27 20.76
C ALA A 7 -18.42 21.45 19.97
N ALA A 8 -17.31 21.66 20.67
CA ALA A 8 -15.98 21.71 20.04
C ALA A 8 -15.56 20.36 19.45
N GLY A 9 -15.86 19.26 20.16
CA GLY A 9 -15.61 17.91 19.68
C GLY A 9 -16.41 17.59 18.40
N ALA A 10 -17.68 18.01 18.34
CA ALA A 10 -18.50 17.84 17.14
C ALA A 10 -17.93 18.64 15.94
N LEU A 11 -17.44 19.87 16.16
CA LEU A 11 -16.81 20.67 15.13
C LEU A 11 -15.51 20.04 14.63
N ALA A 12 -14.64 19.60 15.53
CA ALA A 12 -13.39 18.89 15.17
C ALA A 12 -13.66 17.61 14.39
N THR A 13 -14.68 16.85 14.81
CA THR A 13 -15.14 15.65 14.10
C THR A 13 -15.60 15.96 12.68
N ALA A 14 -16.35 17.04 12.49
CA ALA A 14 -16.78 17.47 11.15
C ALA A 14 -15.56 17.70 10.23
N TYR A 15 -14.48 18.28 10.75
CA TYR A 15 -13.26 18.48 9.96
C TYR A 15 -12.57 17.16 9.59
N VAL A 16 -12.51 16.17 10.50
CA VAL A 16 -11.99 14.84 10.16
C VAL A 16 -12.85 14.15 9.12
N LEU A 17 -14.18 14.20 9.27
CA LEU A 17 -15.11 13.63 8.27
C LEU A 17 -14.96 14.29 6.90
N ILE A 18 -14.71 15.60 6.85
CA ILE A 18 -14.41 16.31 5.59
C ILE A 18 -13.13 15.75 4.96
N VAL A 19 -12.07 15.49 5.74
CA VAL A 19 -10.85 14.88 5.22
C VAL A 19 -11.13 13.48 4.67
N VAL A 20 -11.89 12.64 5.40
CA VAL A 20 -12.31 11.31 4.91
C VAL A 20 -13.07 11.42 3.59
N MET A 21 -14.03 12.33 3.50
CA MET A 21 -14.81 12.55 2.28
C MET A 21 -13.96 13.07 1.11
N GLN A 22 -13.00 13.95 1.36
CA GLN A 22 -12.08 14.47 0.34
C GLN A 22 -11.17 13.38 -0.23
N LEU A 23 -10.64 12.52 0.63
CA LEU A 23 -9.81 11.38 0.22
C LEU A 23 -10.62 10.34 -0.58
N ASN A 24 -11.94 10.31 -0.40
CA ASN A 24 -12.85 9.37 -1.07
C ASN A 24 -13.88 10.12 -1.93
N PRO A 25 -13.46 10.71 -3.07
CA PRO A 25 -14.33 11.52 -3.92
C PRO A 25 -15.51 10.75 -4.53
N ALA A 26 -15.46 9.43 -4.55
CA ALA A 26 -16.54 8.57 -5.03
C ALA A 26 -17.75 8.50 -4.04
N LEU A 27 -17.56 8.84 -2.76
CA LEU A 27 -18.65 8.83 -1.78
C LEU A 27 -19.73 9.85 -2.16
N PRO A 28 -21.00 9.45 -2.30
CA PRO A 28 -22.08 10.39 -2.55
C PRO A 28 -22.42 11.20 -1.28
N LEU A 29 -22.80 12.47 -1.47
CA LEU A 29 -23.19 13.37 -0.35
C LEU A 29 -24.66 13.16 0.08
N GLU A 30 -25.32 12.12 -0.35
CA GLU A 30 -26.69 11.82 0.04
C GLU A 30 -26.76 11.48 1.54
N PRO A 31 -27.69 12.09 2.32
CA PRO A 31 -27.78 11.86 3.77
C PRO A 31 -27.95 10.37 4.14
N ALA A 32 -28.68 9.61 3.33
CA ALA A 32 -28.88 8.18 3.56
C ALA A 32 -27.57 7.37 3.44
N ARG A 33 -26.66 7.80 2.59
CA ARG A 33 -25.36 7.15 2.35
C ARG A 33 -24.28 7.62 3.33
N LEU A 34 -24.31 8.89 3.71
CA LEU A 34 -23.40 9.45 4.72
C LEU A 34 -23.78 9.10 6.15
N GLY A 35 -25.05 8.76 6.40
CA GLY A 35 -25.55 8.43 7.72
C GLY A 35 -24.70 7.41 8.48
N PRO A 36 -24.40 6.23 7.90
CA PRO A 36 -23.53 5.23 8.52
C PRO A 36 -22.14 5.75 8.85
N LEU A 37 -21.51 6.53 7.95
CA LEU A 37 -20.21 7.14 8.18
C LEU A 37 -20.24 8.12 9.37
N VAL A 38 -21.21 9.00 9.39
CA VAL A 38 -21.36 10.01 10.44
C VAL A 38 -21.66 9.35 11.80
N THR A 39 -22.52 8.33 11.83
CA THR A 39 -22.89 7.65 13.10
C THR A 39 -21.77 6.75 13.61
N THR A 40 -21.05 6.03 12.76
CA THR A 40 -20.00 5.10 13.17
C THR A 40 -18.70 5.84 13.47
N VAL A 41 -18.13 6.47 12.45
CA VAL A 41 -16.84 7.16 12.53
C VAL A 41 -16.98 8.49 13.27
N GLY A 42 -18.08 9.21 13.01
CA GLY A 42 -18.35 10.50 13.65
C GLY A 42 -18.54 10.37 15.17
N LEU A 43 -19.31 9.38 15.66
CA LEU A 43 -19.51 9.18 17.10
C LEU A 43 -18.18 8.85 17.81
N PHE A 44 -17.34 8.02 17.21
CA PHE A 44 -16.01 7.74 17.74
C PHE A 44 -15.23 9.03 17.96
N TYR A 45 -15.10 9.87 16.94
CA TYR A 45 -14.30 11.08 17.05
C TYR A 45 -14.93 12.15 17.94
N VAL A 46 -16.26 12.31 17.94
CA VAL A 46 -16.95 13.28 18.83
C VAL A 46 -16.60 13.00 20.29
N VAL A 47 -16.68 11.74 20.72
CA VAL A 47 -16.35 11.36 22.10
C VAL A 47 -14.91 11.69 22.43
N HIS A 48 -13.96 11.28 21.59
CA HIS A 48 -12.53 11.50 21.84
C HIS A 48 -12.16 12.98 21.83
N PHE A 49 -12.64 13.75 20.84
CA PHE A 49 -12.37 15.19 20.79
C PHE A 49 -13.10 15.98 21.88
N ALA A 50 -14.26 15.54 22.33
CA ALA A 50 -14.91 16.14 23.50
C ALA A 50 -14.07 15.91 24.77
N VAL A 51 -13.53 14.70 24.98
CA VAL A 51 -12.61 14.41 26.10
C VAL A 51 -11.36 15.26 26.00
N ILE A 52 -10.69 15.31 24.85
CA ILE A 52 -9.50 16.14 24.64
C ILE A 52 -9.80 17.61 24.94
N SER A 53 -10.91 18.15 24.40
CA SER A 53 -11.34 19.52 24.66
C SER A 53 -11.61 19.78 26.15
N TYR A 54 -12.21 18.81 26.84
CA TYR A 54 -12.46 18.89 28.28
C TYR A 54 -11.16 18.92 29.07
N VAL A 55 -10.21 18.04 28.75
CA VAL A 55 -8.88 17.99 29.38
C VAL A 55 -8.12 19.31 29.14
N LEU A 56 -8.17 19.89 27.95
CA LEU A 56 -7.58 21.20 27.66
C LEU A 56 -8.18 22.33 28.51
N LEU A 57 -9.51 22.32 28.73
CA LEU A 57 -10.18 23.30 29.61
C LEU A 57 -9.78 23.12 31.08
N VAL A 58 -9.66 21.88 31.54
CA VAL A 58 -9.18 21.56 32.90
C VAL A 58 -7.71 21.98 33.08
N ALA A 59 -6.86 21.63 32.11
CA ALA A 59 -5.44 22.04 32.15
C ALA A 59 -5.28 23.56 32.19
N ARG A 60 -6.08 24.29 31.41
CA ARG A 60 -6.13 25.77 31.48
C ARG A 60 -6.53 26.28 32.87
N GLN A 61 -7.57 25.66 33.47
CA GLN A 61 -8.02 26.04 34.82
C GLN A 61 -6.90 25.85 35.87
N LEU A 62 -6.21 24.71 35.79
CA LEU A 62 -5.08 24.40 36.69
C LEU A 62 -3.91 25.36 36.47
N ALA A 63 -3.57 25.64 35.22
CA ALA A 63 -2.45 26.56 34.89
C ALA A 63 -2.73 28.00 35.31
N ALA A 64 -3.96 28.48 35.11
CA ALA A 64 -4.37 29.83 35.50
C ALA A 64 -4.61 30.00 37.01
N ARG A 65 -4.72 28.90 37.76
CA ARG A 65 -5.07 28.86 39.20
C ARG A 65 -6.37 29.59 39.53
N GLU A 66 -7.28 29.68 38.54
CA GLU A 66 -8.58 30.34 38.69
C GLU A 66 -9.70 29.35 38.40
N VAL A 67 -10.82 29.45 39.11
CA VAL A 67 -12.02 28.65 38.82
C VAL A 67 -12.61 29.12 37.51
N PHE A 68 -12.49 28.30 36.47
CA PHE A 68 -13.04 28.55 35.18
C PHE A 68 -14.40 27.84 35.01
N SER A 69 -15.48 28.62 35.15
CA SER A 69 -16.84 28.12 34.95
C SER A 69 -17.52 28.85 33.78
N PRO A 70 -17.26 28.37 32.53
CA PRO A 70 -17.89 28.98 31.37
C PRO A 70 -19.41 28.77 31.37
N ALA A 71 -20.15 29.68 30.75
CA ALA A 71 -21.58 29.50 30.48
C ALA A 71 -21.82 28.17 29.74
N TRP A 72 -23.07 27.68 29.76
CA TRP A 72 -23.44 26.39 29.15
C TRP A 72 -22.94 26.30 27.68
N LEU A 73 -23.08 27.39 26.90
CA LEU A 73 -22.43 27.58 25.62
C LEU A 73 -21.74 28.94 25.63
N SER A 74 -20.43 28.95 25.83
CA SER A 74 -19.61 30.16 25.93
C SER A 74 -18.99 30.46 24.56
N VAL A 75 -19.43 31.57 23.94
CA VAL A 75 -18.89 32.03 22.64
C VAL A 75 -17.36 32.18 22.68
N GLY A 76 -16.82 32.78 23.75
CA GLY A 76 -15.35 32.95 23.88
C GLY A 76 -14.61 31.61 24.00
N THR A 77 -15.15 30.65 24.75
CA THR A 77 -14.56 29.32 24.90
C THR A 77 -14.64 28.55 23.58
N LEU A 78 -15.83 28.55 22.94
CA LEU A 78 -16.03 27.88 21.66
C LEU A 78 -15.19 28.49 20.53
N ALA A 79 -15.00 29.81 20.52
CA ALA A 79 -14.13 30.46 19.54
C ALA A 79 -12.66 30.00 19.70
N TRP A 80 -12.13 29.88 20.92
CA TRP A 80 -10.79 29.35 21.15
C TRP A 80 -10.66 27.87 20.77
N LEU A 81 -11.61 27.02 21.21
CA LEU A 81 -11.60 25.60 20.86
C LEU A 81 -11.81 25.40 19.34
N GLY A 82 -12.69 26.23 18.74
CA GLY A 82 -12.91 26.23 17.29
C GLY A 82 -11.67 26.65 16.51
N ALA A 83 -10.90 27.62 16.99
CA ALA A 83 -9.64 28.02 16.39
C ALA A 83 -8.62 26.86 16.40
N LEU A 84 -8.48 26.18 17.53
CA LEU A 84 -7.61 25.01 17.64
C LEU A 84 -8.07 23.86 16.75
N ALA A 85 -9.37 23.56 16.74
CA ALA A 85 -9.93 22.51 15.90
C ALA A 85 -9.74 22.81 14.41
N ALA A 86 -9.98 24.07 13.96
CA ALA A 86 -9.81 24.48 12.58
C ALA A 86 -8.32 24.47 12.16
N ALA A 87 -7.40 24.90 13.05
CA ALA A 87 -5.96 24.81 12.80
C ALA A 87 -5.50 23.36 12.65
N ALA A 88 -5.95 22.48 13.57
CA ALA A 88 -5.65 21.05 13.51
C ALA A 88 -6.26 20.40 12.25
N GLY A 89 -7.51 20.77 11.89
CA GLY A 89 -8.17 20.31 10.67
C GLY A 89 -7.44 20.75 9.40
N ALA A 90 -6.97 22.00 9.34
CA ALA A 90 -6.16 22.52 8.24
C ALA A 90 -4.84 21.75 8.11
N ALA A 91 -4.15 21.54 9.23
CA ALA A 91 -2.90 20.79 9.26
C ALA A 91 -3.11 19.33 8.85
N LEU A 92 -4.18 18.68 9.36
CA LEU A 92 -4.54 17.32 8.99
C LEU A 92 -4.83 17.19 7.50
N MET A 93 -5.64 18.11 6.94
CA MET A 93 -5.97 18.12 5.50
C MET A 93 -4.72 18.33 4.65
N TRP A 94 -3.83 19.26 5.05
CA TRP A 94 -2.58 19.53 4.35
C TRP A 94 -1.62 18.34 4.40
N ALA A 95 -1.47 17.70 5.58
CA ALA A 95 -0.62 16.53 5.75
C ALA A 95 -1.10 15.35 4.90
N ASN A 96 -2.42 15.10 4.89
CA ASN A 96 -3.02 14.08 4.03
C ASN A 96 -2.86 14.41 2.54
N LEU A 97 -3.05 15.68 2.15
CA LEU A 97 -2.78 16.13 0.79
C LEU A 97 -1.32 15.87 0.38
N ALA A 98 -0.36 16.24 1.23
CA ALA A 98 1.06 16.03 0.96
C ALA A 98 1.40 14.54 0.76
N THR A 99 0.77 13.67 1.54
CA THR A 99 1.00 12.22 1.46
C THR A 99 0.33 11.60 0.21
N PHE A 100 -0.95 11.93 -0.02
CA PHE A 100 -1.76 11.26 -1.04
C PHE A 100 -1.80 11.97 -2.41
N ALA A 101 -1.13 13.12 -2.58
CA ALA A 101 -1.22 13.91 -3.81
C ALA A 101 -0.90 13.13 -5.10
N ARG A 102 -0.04 12.11 -5.02
CA ARG A 102 0.36 11.30 -6.18
C ARG A 102 -0.65 10.22 -6.57
N VAL A 103 -1.56 9.88 -5.66
CA VAL A 103 -2.61 8.87 -5.88
C VAL A 103 -4.01 9.48 -5.99
N LEU A 104 -4.11 10.81 -5.92
CA LEU A 104 -5.34 11.58 -6.08
C LEU A 104 -5.34 12.31 -7.43
N ASP A 105 -6.53 12.46 -8.00
CA ASP A 105 -6.71 13.28 -9.21
C ASP A 105 -6.51 14.78 -8.93
N ALA A 106 -6.18 15.54 -9.97
CA ALA A 106 -5.84 16.96 -9.85
C ALA A 106 -6.99 17.82 -9.28
N GLU A 107 -8.24 17.41 -9.51
CA GLU A 107 -9.41 18.11 -8.99
C GLU A 107 -9.55 17.89 -7.48
N THR A 108 -9.40 16.65 -7.01
CA THR A 108 -9.37 16.31 -5.58
C THR A 108 -8.21 17.02 -4.87
N VAL A 109 -7.00 17.03 -5.46
CA VAL A 109 -5.84 17.77 -4.93
C VAL A 109 -6.17 19.25 -4.77
N THR A 110 -6.78 19.86 -5.80
CA THR A 110 -7.17 21.28 -5.76
C THR A 110 -8.25 21.54 -4.71
N ALA A 111 -9.24 20.67 -4.59
CA ALA A 111 -10.31 20.77 -3.59
C ALA A 111 -9.75 20.69 -2.17
N MET A 112 -8.83 19.75 -1.91
CA MET A 112 -8.15 19.61 -0.60
C MET A 112 -7.28 20.83 -0.28
N MET A 113 -6.53 21.38 -1.24
CA MET A 113 -5.76 22.63 -1.04
C MET A 113 -6.66 23.79 -0.61
N ARG A 114 -7.75 23.99 -1.34
CA ARG A 114 -8.72 25.05 -1.03
C ARG A 114 -9.43 24.80 0.31
N GLY A 115 -9.74 23.53 0.62
CA GLY A 115 -10.30 23.11 1.90
C GLY A 115 -9.36 23.42 3.07
N ALA A 116 -8.07 23.08 2.95
CA ALA A 116 -7.06 23.39 3.96
C ALA A 116 -6.91 24.91 4.17
N ALA A 117 -6.89 25.69 3.09
CA ALA A 117 -6.85 27.16 3.16
C ALA A 117 -8.11 27.73 3.83
N THR A 118 -9.29 27.17 3.55
CA THR A 118 -10.56 27.56 4.19
C THR A 118 -10.52 27.32 5.70
N LEU A 119 -10.03 26.14 6.14
CA LEU A 119 -9.91 25.84 7.56
C LEU A 119 -8.87 26.71 8.26
N ALA A 120 -7.76 27.03 7.60
CA ALA A 120 -6.75 27.95 8.12
C ALA A 120 -7.34 29.36 8.31
N LEU A 121 -8.09 29.85 7.32
CA LEU A 121 -8.80 31.13 7.41
C LEU A 121 -9.86 31.12 8.52
N ALA A 122 -10.61 30.02 8.65
CA ALA A 122 -11.58 29.84 9.73
C ALA A 122 -10.90 29.89 11.12
N SER A 123 -9.72 29.27 11.28
CA SER A 123 -8.93 29.34 12.52
C SER A 123 -8.60 30.77 12.89
N VAL A 124 -8.09 31.57 11.93
CA VAL A 124 -7.80 33.00 12.15
C VAL A 124 -9.08 33.76 12.52
N SER A 125 -10.19 33.50 11.81
CA SER A 125 -11.48 34.13 12.06
C SER A 125 -12.01 33.83 13.48
N PHE A 126 -11.86 32.59 13.96
CA PHE A 126 -12.20 32.22 15.34
C PHE A 126 -11.33 32.94 16.38
N VAL A 127 -10.01 33.12 16.11
CA VAL A 127 -9.09 33.88 16.99
C VAL A 127 -9.54 35.34 17.06
N LEU A 128 -9.84 35.95 15.92
CA LEU A 128 -10.33 37.34 15.86
C LEU A 128 -11.67 37.49 16.59
N LEU A 129 -12.56 36.51 16.45
CA LEU A 129 -13.84 36.48 17.18
C LEU A 129 -13.61 36.36 18.70
N ALA A 130 -12.69 35.53 19.14
CA ALA A 130 -12.35 35.38 20.56
C ALA A 130 -11.79 36.68 21.13
N TRP A 131 -10.95 37.38 20.34
CA TRP A 131 -10.43 38.70 20.70
C TRP A 131 -11.52 39.78 20.73
N ALA A 132 -12.37 39.85 19.70
CA ALA A 132 -13.50 40.79 19.64
C ALA A 132 -14.44 40.59 20.82
N ARG A 133 -14.74 39.35 21.18
CA ARG A 133 -15.58 39.01 22.35
C ARG A 133 -14.99 39.52 23.68
N ARG A 134 -13.66 39.54 23.79
CA ARG A 134 -12.97 40.11 24.96
C ARG A 134 -13.00 41.63 24.95
N ALA A 135 -12.76 42.26 23.77
CA ALA A 135 -12.66 43.70 23.63
C ALA A 135 -14.03 44.39 23.83
N PHE A 136 -15.11 43.84 23.24
CA PHE A 136 -16.43 44.47 23.26
C PHE A 136 -17.36 44.00 24.41
N GLY A 137 -16.92 43.11 25.27
CA GLY A 137 -17.63 42.74 26.48
C GLY A 137 -19.03 42.13 26.25
N ARG A 138 -19.97 42.44 27.17
CA ARG A 138 -21.35 41.83 27.17
C ARG A 138 -22.22 42.30 26.02
N ASP A 139 -22.06 43.51 25.52
CA ASP A 139 -22.87 44.10 24.47
C ASP A 139 -22.75 43.42 23.12
N ALA A 140 -21.59 42.77 22.86
CA ALA A 140 -21.34 42.00 21.65
C ALA A 140 -21.78 40.53 21.70
N ARG A 141 -22.56 40.12 22.70
CA ARG A 141 -22.90 38.69 22.88
C ARG A 141 -23.61 38.07 21.68
N TRP A 142 -24.65 38.70 21.21
CA TRP A 142 -25.46 38.22 20.09
C TRP A 142 -24.73 38.30 18.72
N PRO A 143 -24.10 39.45 18.35
CA PRO A 143 -23.29 39.50 17.13
C PRO A 143 -22.15 38.46 17.13
N CYS A 144 -21.46 38.28 18.23
CA CYS A 144 -20.40 37.26 18.32
C CYS A 144 -20.93 35.83 18.25
N ALA A 145 -22.12 35.55 18.82
CA ALA A 145 -22.73 34.22 18.70
C ALA A 145 -23.15 33.93 17.25
N PHE A 146 -23.73 34.92 16.56
CA PHE A 146 -24.05 34.78 15.15
C PHE A 146 -22.80 34.58 14.30
N ALA A 147 -21.74 35.40 14.51
CA ALA A 147 -20.47 35.23 13.82
C ALA A 147 -19.83 33.86 14.06
N LEU A 148 -19.92 33.33 15.31
CA LEU A 148 -19.45 31.97 15.62
C LEU A 148 -20.16 30.91 14.76
N LEU A 149 -21.49 30.99 14.64
CA LEU A 149 -22.27 30.07 13.82
C LEU A 149 -21.95 30.19 12.32
N VAL A 150 -21.77 31.44 11.83
CA VAL A 150 -21.40 31.68 10.44
C VAL A 150 -20.00 31.13 10.13
N ILE A 151 -19.00 31.41 10.98
CA ILE A 151 -17.64 30.88 10.80
C ILE A 151 -17.66 29.35 10.84
N ALA A 152 -18.31 28.74 11.83
CA ALA A 152 -18.41 27.29 11.94
C ALA A 152 -19.14 26.68 10.73
N GLY A 153 -20.26 27.28 10.32
CA GLY A 153 -21.03 26.81 9.16
C GLY A 153 -20.22 26.91 7.85
N LEU A 154 -19.56 28.03 7.60
CA LEU A 154 -18.74 28.23 6.39
C LEU A 154 -17.51 27.32 6.38
N SER A 155 -16.87 27.09 7.54
CA SER A 155 -15.72 26.19 7.66
C SER A 155 -16.04 24.74 7.31
N ILE A 156 -17.30 24.33 7.42
CA ILE A 156 -17.79 23.01 6.99
C ILE A 156 -18.32 23.07 5.55
N ALA A 157 -19.22 24.02 5.27
CA ALA A 157 -19.93 24.06 4.00
C ALA A 157 -19.02 24.32 2.80
N VAL A 158 -18.00 25.19 2.93
CA VAL A 158 -17.11 25.52 1.81
C VAL A 158 -16.26 24.34 1.39
N PRO A 159 -15.52 23.61 2.26
CA PRO A 159 -14.77 22.43 1.86
C PRO A 159 -15.65 21.31 1.27
N VAL A 160 -16.87 21.13 1.80
CA VAL A 160 -17.83 20.15 1.25
C VAL A 160 -18.30 20.57 -0.14
N ALA A 161 -18.64 21.86 -0.34
CA ALA A 161 -19.04 22.37 -1.64
C ALA A 161 -17.92 22.29 -2.70
N LEU A 162 -16.67 22.54 -2.28
CA LEU A 162 -15.50 22.44 -3.17
C LEU A 162 -15.22 20.99 -3.62
N ARG A 163 -15.61 19.99 -2.81
CA ARG A 163 -15.51 18.57 -3.19
C ARG A 163 -16.53 18.20 -4.27
N GLY A 164 -17.70 18.80 -4.26
CA GLY A 164 -18.81 18.40 -5.11
C GLY A 164 -19.60 17.18 -4.63
N PRO A 165 -20.64 16.76 -5.39
CA PRO A 165 -21.64 15.77 -4.94
C PRO A 165 -21.15 14.33 -4.82
N GLY A 166 -19.94 14.04 -5.25
CA GLY A 166 -19.40 12.71 -5.37
C GLY A 166 -19.46 12.21 -6.81
N ARG A 167 -18.41 11.53 -7.24
CA ARG A 167 -18.28 11.01 -8.60
C ARG A 167 -18.13 9.51 -8.53
N VAL A 168 -19.22 8.79 -8.77
CA VAL A 168 -19.14 7.37 -9.08
C VAL A 168 -18.58 7.26 -10.51
N GLN A 169 -17.31 6.88 -10.65
CA GLN A 169 -16.81 6.45 -11.95
C GLN A 169 -17.46 5.08 -12.24
N PRO A 170 -18.30 4.96 -13.25
CA PRO A 170 -18.86 3.66 -13.60
C PRO A 170 -17.70 2.74 -13.94
N LEU A 171 -17.69 1.54 -13.32
CA LEU A 171 -16.93 0.41 -13.83
C LEU A 171 -17.56 0.04 -15.18
N GLU A 172 -16.99 0.51 -16.28
CA GLU A 172 -17.32 -0.05 -17.57
C GLU A 172 -16.82 -1.49 -17.58
N ALA A 173 -17.74 -2.44 -17.49
CA ALA A 173 -17.47 -3.84 -17.80
C ALA A 173 -17.04 -3.89 -19.26
N ARG A 174 -15.74 -3.94 -19.52
CA ARG A 174 -15.19 -4.01 -20.87
C ARG A 174 -15.27 -5.45 -21.36
N THR A 175 -16.17 -5.69 -22.27
CA THR A 175 -16.20 -6.93 -23.07
C THR A 175 -14.96 -6.96 -23.95
N LEU A 176 -14.22 -8.04 -23.83
CA LEU A 176 -12.91 -8.21 -24.45
C LEU A 176 -13.05 -8.88 -25.80
N ASP A 177 -13.31 -8.11 -26.86
CA ASP A 177 -13.08 -8.53 -28.24
C ASP A 177 -11.87 -7.79 -28.80
N ILE A 178 -10.69 -8.42 -28.75
CA ILE A 178 -9.55 -7.95 -29.51
C ILE A 178 -9.01 -9.11 -30.32
N ALA A 179 -9.45 -9.16 -31.57
CA ALA A 179 -8.67 -9.75 -32.64
C ALA A 179 -7.57 -8.75 -33.00
N THR A 180 -6.42 -8.84 -32.43
CA THR A 180 -5.23 -8.25 -33.00
C THR A 180 -4.57 -9.32 -33.85
N ASP A 181 -4.36 -9.05 -35.13
CA ASP A 181 -3.57 -9.85 -36.06
C ASP A 181 -2.08 -9.85 -35.66
N PHE A 182 -1.82 -10.19 -34.38
CA PHE A 182 -0.47 -10.33 -33.86
C PHE A 182 -0.09 -11.81 -33.88
N THR A 183 0.85 -12.16 -34.75
CA THR A 183 1.47 -13.48 -34.72
C THR A 183 2.52 -13.46 -33.61
N PRO A 184 2.38 -14.26 -32.53
CA PRO A 184 3.39 -14.34 -31.50
C PRO A 184 4.74 -14.67 -32.14
N PRO A 185 5.83 -14.02 -31.71
CA PRO A 185 7.17 -14.46 -32.11
C PRO A 185 7.29 -15.94 -31.71
N GLY A 186 7.83 -16.76 -32.59
CA GLY A 186 7.92 -18.21 -32.39
C GLY A 186 8.55 -18.56 -31.04
N ARG A 187 8.33 -19.78 -30.56
CA ARG A 187 8.83 -20.36 -29.30
C ARG A 187 10.32 -20.06 -29.07
N GLY A 188 10.67 -18.87 -28.53
CA GLY A 188 12.06 -18.47 -28.43
C GLY A 188 12.46 -18.17 -27.01
N SER A 189 12.02 -17.08 -26.46
CA SER A 189 12.57 -16.53 -25.23
C SER A 189 11.61 -16.70 -24.06
N ARG A 190 12.12 -17.10 -22.89
CA ARG A 190 11.38 -17.16 -21.65
C ARG A 190 11.74 -15.98 -20.74
N VAL A 191 10.78 -15.53 -19.94
CA VAL A 191 10.97 -14.53 -18.90
C VAL A 191 10.61 -15.12 -17.55
N ASN A 192 11.56 -15.06 -16.62
CA ASN A 192 11.33 -15.46 -15.23
C ASN A 192 11.39 -14.22 -14.35
N VAL A 193 10.29 -13.88 -13.69
CA VAL A 193 10.19 -12.75 -12.78
C VAL A 193 10.13 -13.26 -11.35
N ILE A 194 11.10 -12.84 -10.54
CA ILE A 194 11.15 -13.04 -9.10
C ILE A 194 10.84 -11.70 -8.45
N ALA A 195 9.66 -11.60 -7.84
CA ALA A 195 9.21 -10.40 -7.13
C ALA A 195 9.50 -10.54 -5.64
N ILE A 196 9.96 -9.47 -5.00
CA ILE A 196 10.38 -9.44 -3.61
C ILE A 196 9.70 -8.28 -2.90
N ASP A 197 8.93 -8.55 -1.85
CA ASP A 197 8.37 -7.51 -1.00
C ASP A 197 9.41 -7.02 0.02
N GLY A 198 9.54 -5.71 0.17
CA GLY A 198 10.40 -5.11 1.19
C GLY A 198 11.91 -5.33 0.98
N GLY A 199 12.34 -5.66 -0.23
CA GLY A 199 13.75 -5.95 -0.52
C GLY A 199 14.63 -4.69 -0.50
N SER A 200 15.82 -4.77 0.13
CA SER A 200 16.80 -3.69 0.21
C SER A 200 18.02 -3.97 -0.66
N LEU A 201 18.22 -3.14 -1.70
CA LEU A 201 19.42 -3.24 -2.55
C LEU A 201 20.70 -3.01 -1.74
N ASP A 202 20.67 -2.11 -0.77
CA ASP A 202 21.85 -1.78 0.04
C ASP A 202 22.21 -2.94 1.00
N PHE A 203 21.23 -3.69 1.49
CA PHE A 203 21.47 -4.94 2.24
C PHE A 203 22.09 -6.00 1.33
N ILE A 204 21.50 -6.23 0.14
CA ILE A 204 21.97 -7.21 -0.83
C ILE A 204 23.44 -6.93 -1.22
N VAL A 205 23.78 -5.68 -1.54
CA VAL A 205 25.15 -5.31 -1.94
C VAL A 205 26.15 -5.59 -0.82
N ARG A 206 25.81 -5.29 0.43
CA ARG A 206 26.69 -5.61 1.58
C ARG A 206 26.82 -7.11 1.80
N ALA A 207 25.72 -7.84 1.81
CA ALA A 207 25.72 -9.27 2.05
C ALA A 207 26.44 -10.05 0.93
N THR A 208 26.35 -9.59 -0.33
CA THR A 208 27.12 -10.18 -1.45
C THR A 208 28.60 -9.91 -1.34
N ALA A 209 29.01 -8.70 -0.92
CA ALA A 209 30.43 -8.37 -0.69
C ALA A 209 31.06 -9.24 0.41
N GLU A 210 30.25 -9.71 1.35
CA GLU A 210 30.65 -10.63 2.44
C GLU A 210 30.49 -12.12 2.05
N GLY A 211 30.07 -12.41 0.83
CA GLY A 211 29.91 -13.77 0.29
C GLY A 211 28.67 -14.52 0.81
N ARG A 212 27.74 -13.83 1.51
CA ARG A 212 26.55 -14.44 2.14
C ARG A 212 25.39 -14.68 1.18
N LEU A 213 25.31 -13.94 0.06
CA LEU A 213 24.30 -14.05 -0.99
C LEU A 213 24.97 -14.25 -2.37
N PRO A 214 25.51 -15.44 -2.66
CA PRO A 214 26.34 -15.68 -3.83
C PRO A 214 25.60 -15.56 -5.16
N ASN A 215 24.31 -15.88 -5.24
CA ASN A 215 23.56 -15.81 -6.50
C ASN A 215 23.11 -14.39 -6.81
N PHE A 216 22.72 -13.57 -5.82
CA PHE A 216 22.59 -12.12 -5.99
C PHE A 216 23.93 -11.52 -6.45
N GLY A 217 25.06 -11.99 -5.88
CA GLY A 217 26.40 -11.59 -6.33
C GLY A 217 26.62 -11.84 -7.82
N ARG A 218 26.25 -13.04 -8.31
CA ARG A 218 26.33 -13.36 -9.75
C ARG A 218 25.51 -12.41 -10.61
N VAL A 219 24.30 -12.02 -10.15
CA VAL A 219 23.45 -11.05 -10.86
C VAL A 219 24.07 -9.65 -10.85
N LEU A 220 24.65 -9.22 -9.72
CA LEU A 220 25.34 -7.92 -9.62
C LEU A 220 26.58 -7.83 -10.50
N ASP A 221 27.34 -8.94 -10.60
CA ASP A 221 28.61 -8.98 -11.34
C ASP A 221 28.41 -9.15 -12.85
N SER A 222 27.38 -9.87 -13.27
CA SER A 222 27.22 -10.32 -14.66
C SER A 222 25.89 -9.90 -15.31
N GLY A 223 25.00 -9.27 -14.57
CA GLY A 223 23.72 -8.74 -15.03
C GLY A 223 23.69 -7.21 -15.03
N ALA A 224 22.48 -6.68 -15.10
CA ALA A 224 22.19 -5.25 -14.97
C ALA A 224 21.38 -4.98 -13.70
N VAL A 225 21.61 -3.83 -13.07
CA VAL A 225 20.87 -3.40 -11.88
C VAL A 225 20.51 -1.93 -11.94
N MET A 226 19.28 -1.58 -11.55
CA MET A 226 18.78 -0.21 -11.42
C MET A 226 17.89 -0.04 -10.21
N ARG A 227 17.80 1.18 -9.70
CA ARG A 227 16.81 1.54 -8.67
C ARG A 227 15.47 1.85 -9.32
N LEU A 228 14.39 1.42 -8.67
CA LEU A 228 13.01 1.69 -9.07
C LEU A 228 12.38 2.69 -8.12
N ALA A 229 11.96 3.85 -8.61
CA ALA A 229 11.13 4.75 -7.84
C ALA A 229 9.82 4.07 -7.47
N THR A 230 9.53 4.01 -6.18
CA THR A 230 8.29 3.43 -5.65
C THR A 230 7.13 4.42 -5.66
N ILE A 231 5.93 3.95 -5.30
CA ILE A 231 4.72 4.75 -5.17
C ILE A 231 4.56 5.15 -3.70
N HIS A 232 4.27 6.42 -3.45
CA HIS A 232 3.97 6.92 -2.13
C HIS A 232 2.53 7.45 -2.04
N PRO A 233 1.79 7.16 -0.94
CA PRO A 233 2.19 6.28 0.16
C PRO A 233 2.34 4.84 -0.32
N THR A 234 3.28 4.12 0.28
CA THR A 234 3.65 2.79 -0.17
C THR A 234 2.74 1.74 0.45
N SER A 235 2.08 0.96 -0.39
CA SER A 235 1.45 -0.31 -0.02
C SER A 235 1.80 -1.36 -1.07
N ALA A 236 1.98 -2.59 -0.65
CA ALA A 236 2.37 -3.68 -1.55
C ALA A 236 1.39 -3.81 -2.72
N GLU A 237 0.08 -3.76 -2.47
CA GLU A 237 -0.98 -3.90 -3.47
C GLU A 237 -0.93 -2.80 -4.53
N ALA A 238 -0.77 -1.52 -4.12
CA ALA A 238 -0.67 -0.39 -5.06
C ALA A 238 0.60 -0.45 -5.89
N VAL A 239 1.72 -0.82 -5.27
CA VAL A 239 3.02 -0.97 -5.94
C VAL A 239 2.97 -2.11 -6.95
N TRP A 240 2.48 -3.29 -6.56
CA TRP A 240 2.38 -4.42 -7.48
C TRP A 240 1.31 -4.23 -8.56
N ALA A 241 0.18 -3.58 -8.25
CA ALA A 241 -0.79 -3.19 -9.27
C ALA A 241 -0.15 -2.32 -10.35
N ALA A 242 0.71 -1.38 -9.95
CA ALA A 242 1.41 -0.53 -10.89
C ALA A 242 2.49 -1.29 -11.71
N ALA A 243 3.24 -2.19 -11.07
CA ALA A 243 4.21 -3.05 -11.75
C ALA A 243 3.54 -3.94 -12.79
N LEU A 244 2.39 -4.55 -12.45
CA LEU A 244 1.66 -5.51 -13.27
C LEU A 244 0.88 -4.88 -14.43
N THR A 245 0.54 -3.60 -14.33
CA THR A 245 -0.27 -2.92 -15.36
C THR A 245 0.53 -1.92 -16.18
N GLY A 246 1.70 -1.51 -15.67
CA GLY A 246 2.46 -0.39 -16.24
C GLY A 246 1.77 0.97 -16.02
N LYS A 247 0.78 1.05 -15.11
CA LYS A 247 -0.08 2.21 -14.91
C LYS A 247 -0.15 2.60 -13.43
N LEU A 248 -0.15 3.90 -13.16
CA LEU A 248 -0.27 4.46 -11.82
C LEU A 248 -1.64 4.18 -11.18
N PRO A 249 -1.78 4.29 -9.84
CA PRO A 249 -3.01 4.03 -9.09
C PRO A 249 -4.26 4.73 -9.59
N LEU A 250 -4.12 5.92 -10.15
CA LEU A 250 -5.24 6.66 -10.76
C LEU A 250 -5.88 5.93 -11.94
N LYS A 251 -5.06 5.21 -12.73
CA LYS A 251 -5.52 4.46 -13.90
C LYS A 251 -5.89 3.03 -13.54
N ASN A 252 -5.05 2.34 -12.72
CA ASN A 252 -5.28 0.94 -12.39
C ASN A 252 -6.34 0.72 -11.29
N GLY A 253 -6.67 1.76 -10.50
CA GLY A 253 -7.74 1.73 -9.48
C GLY A 253 -7.32 1.27 -8.09
N VAL A 254 -6.08 0.79 -7.88
CA VAL A 254 -5.56 0.32 -6.58
C VAL A 254 -4.73 1.42 -5.93
N ARG A 255 -5.23 2.01 -4.84
CA ARG A 255 -4.64 3.20 -4.20
C ARG A 255 -4.14 2.97 -2.78
N SER A 256 -4.45 1.81 -2.19
CA SER A 256 -4.21 1.46 -0.79
C SER A 256 -3.98 -0.04 -0.62
N ALA A 257 -3.69 -0.46 0.59
CA ALA A 257 -3.54 -1.88 0.93
C ALA A 257 -4.87 -2.68 0.88
N GLY A 258 -6.01 -2.00 1.04
CA GLY A 258 -7.32 -2.66 1.04
C GLY A 258 -8.47 -1.68 0.85
N ILE A 259 -9.67 -2.21 0.81
CA ILE A 259 -10.94 -1.49 0.77
C ILE A 259 -11.55 -1.54 2.17
N TYR A 260 -11.98 -0.39 2.69
CA TYR A 260 -12.52 -0.31 4.05
C TYR A 260 -14.02 -0.18 4.00
N HIS A 261 -14.72 -1.06 4.70
CA HIS A 261 -16.17 -1.05 4.86
C HIS A 261 -16.54 -0.65 6.28
N LEU A 262 -17.61 0.12 6.44
CA LEU A 262 -18.16 0.39 7.76
C LEU A 262 -18.79 -0.89 8.32
N ALA A 263 -18.54 -1.23 9.58
CA ALA A 263 -19.15 -2.39 10.23
C ALA A 263 -20.69 -2.33 10.25
N THR A 264 -21.25 -1.13 10.14
CA THR A 264 -22.70 -0.87 10.06
C THR A 264 -23.27 -0.87 8.64
N GLY A 265 -22.43 -1.18 7.64
CA GLY A 265 -22.78 -1.10 6.21
C GLY A 265 -22.65 0.33 5.67
N GLY A 266 -22.66 0.45 4.36
CA GLY A 266 -22.49 1.73 3.64
C GLY A 266 -21.54 1.61 2.47
N ASP A 267 -21.17 2.77 1.91
CA ASP A 267 -20.21 2.82 0.79
C ASP A 267 -18.79 2.53 1.27
N ALA A 268 -18.01 1.88 0.40
CA ALA A 268 -16.62 1.55 0.65
C ALA A 268 -15.71 2.80 0.64
N LEU A 269 -14.74 2.82 1.53
CA LEU A 269 -13.67 3.81 1.59
C LEU A 269 -12.41 3.20 0.96
N GLN A 270 -11.78 3.91 0.03
CA GLN A 270 -10.51 3.48 -0.56
C GLN A 270 -9.29 3.99 0.22
N LEU A 271 -9.40 5.18 0.82
CA LEU A 271 -8.31 5.80 1.57
C LEU A 271 -8.79 6.21 2.96
N LEU A 272 -7.99 5.92 3.96
CA LEU A 272 -8.16 6.43 5.32
C LEU A 272 -7.16 7.56 5.58
N PRO A 273 -7.56 8.63 6.29
CA PRO A 273 -6.65 9.70 6.63
C PRO A 273 -5.57 9.21 7.61
N ILE A 274 -4.35 9.68 7.40
CA ILE A 274 -3.23 9.49 8.32
C ILE A 274 -3.21 10.56 9.43
N TYR A 275 -2.44 10.35 10.48
CA TYR A 275 -2.24 11.27 11.63
C TYR A 275 -3.46 11.50 12.52
N CYS A 276 -4.56 10.80 12.31
CA CYS A 276 -5.76 10.92 13.15
C CYS A 276 -6.26 9.55 13.66
N VAL A 277 -5.38 8.57 13.77
CA VAL A 277 -5.66 7.19 14.24
C VAL A 277 -6.80 6.47 13.49
N ALA A 278 -7.06 6.87 12.25
CA ALA A 278 -8.17 6.29 11.46
C ALA A 278 -8.01 4.79 11.20
N TYR A 279 -6.77 4.31 11.03
CA TYR A 279 -6.48 2.87 10.87
C TYR A 279 -6.82 2.05 12.13
N GLN A 280 -6.81 2.67 13.31
CA GLN A 280 -7.21 1.98 14.54
C GLN A 280 -8.71 1.68 14.59
N LEU A 281 -9.53 2.34 13.76
CA LEU A 281 -10.96 2.02 13.61
C LEU A 281 -11.18 0.61 13.08
N VAL A 282 -10.24 0.08 12.28
CA VAL A 282 -10.25 -1.32 11.84
C VAL A 282 -10.04 -2.25 13.05
N ARG A 283 -9.01 -1.97 13.86
CA ARG A 283 -8.70 -2.76 15.06
C ARG A 283 -9.83 -2.75 16.10
N PHE A 284 -10.52 -1.62 16.23
CA PHE A 284 -11.67 -1.48 17.15
C PHE A 284 -12.99 -2.01 16.58
N GLY A 285 -12.98 -2.56 15.35
CA GLY A 285 -14.15 -3.15 14.71
C GLY A 285 -15.19 -2.12 14.21
N PHE A 286 -14.84 -0.84 14.06
CA PHE A 286 -15.68 0.16 13.42
C PHE A 286 -15.59 0.10 11.90
N LEU A 287 -14.44 -0.32 11.39
CA LEU A 287 -14.19 -0.59 9.98
C LEU A 287 -13.76 -2.05 9.82
N VAL A 288 -14.10 -2.62 8.68
CA VAL A 288 -13.61 -3.92 8.22
C VAL A 288 -12.77 -3.66 6.99
N ASP A 289 -11.54 -4.14 6.97
CA ASP A 289 -10.68 -4.10 5.80
C ASP A 289 -10.88 -5.35 4.95
N GLU A 290 -11.06 -5.15 3.67
CA GLU A 290 -11.12 -6.21 2.68
C GLU A 290 -9.93 -6.09 1.73
N PRO A 291 -9.24 -7.20 1.43
CA PRO A 291 -8.15 -7.18 0.47
C PRO A 291 -8.66 -6.84 -0.92
N HIS A 292 -7.84 -6.18 -1.71
CA HIS A 292 -8.12 -5.98 -3.12
C HIS A 292 -8.20 -7.34 -3.84
N THR A 293 -9.13 -7.43 -4.78
CA THR A 293 -9.35 -8.64 -5.58
C THR A 293 -8.92 -8.41 -7.03
N SER A 294 -8.92 -9.47 -7.83
CA SER A 294 -8.68 -9.36 -9.29
C SER A 294 -9.69 -8.43 -9.97
N ALA A 295 -10.92 -8.31 -9.43
CA ALA A 295 -11.96 -7.42 -9.94
C ALA A 295 -11.72 -5.93 -9.59
N THR A 296 -10.82 -5.62 -8.66
CA THR A 296 -10.49 -4.24 -8.29
C THR A 296 -9.69 -3.53 -9.38
N LEU A 297 -8.91 -4.28 -10.17
CA LEU A 297 -8.13 -3.73 -11.26
C LEU A 297 -9.05 -3.17 -12.36
N ARG A 298 -8.88 -1.90 -12.68
CA ARG A 298 -9.59 -1.21 -13.78
C ARG A 298 -8.92 -1.39 -15.12
N THR A 299 -7.72 -1.96 -15.15
CA THR A 299 -6.88 -2.15 -16.33
C THR A 299 -6.36 -3.57 -16.36
N ARG A 300 -5.97 -4.05 -17.54
CA ARG A 300 -5.44 -5.40 -17.67
C ARG A 300 -4.09 -5.57 -17.02
N ALA A 301 -3.94 -6.62 -16.22
CA ALA A 301 -2.66 -7.06 -15.71
C ALA A 301 -1.85 -7.80 -16.80
N ILE A 302 -0.53 -7.85 -16.62
CA ILE A 302 0.40 -8.44 -17.58
C ILE A 302 0.04 -9.87 -17.97
N TRP A 303 -0.38 -10.72 -17.03
CA TRP A 303 -0.79 -12.09 -17.32
C TRP A 303 -1.98 -12.17 -18.29
N SER A 304 -2.93 -11.25 -18.18
CA SER A 304 -4.07 -11.17 -19.11
C SER A 304 -3.63 -10.66 -20.48
N ILE A 305 -2.74 -9.66 -20.53
CA ILE A 305 -2.16 -9.14 -21.77
C ILE A 305 -1.42 -10.26 -22.50
N LEU A 306 -0.50 -10.93 -21.83
CA LEU A 306 0.33 -12.01 -22.38
C LEU A 306 -0.54 -13.19 -22.87
N SER A 307 -1.49 -13.62 -22.06
CA SER A 307 -2.40 -14.71 -22.38
C SER A 307 -3.24 -14.43 -23.63
N THR A 308 -3.76 -13.20 -23.76
CA THR A 308 -4.52 -12.77 -24.96
C THR A 308 -3.65 -12.79 -26.23
N HIS A 309 -2.34 -12.54 -26.09
CA HIS A 309 -1.38 -12.55 -27.21
C HIS A 309 -0.69 -13.92 -27.39
N GLY A 310 -1.26 -14.97 -26.82
CA GLY A 310 -0.83 -16.35 -27.07
C GLY A 310 0.35 -16.85 -26.22
N PHE A 311 0.89 -16.05 -25.30
CA PHE A 311 1.92 -16.47 -24.37
C PHE A 311 1.35 -17.32 -23.23
N SER A 312 2.04 -18.37 -22.85
CA SER A 312 1.72 -19.14 -21.64
C SER A 312 2.35 -18.49 -20.40
N VAL A 313 1.53 -18.32 -19.36
CA VAL A 313 1.93 -17.63 -18.12
C VAL A 313 1.73 -18.54 -16.92
N GLY A 314 2.70 -18.57 -16.02
CA GLY A 314 2.58 -19.16 -14.68
C GLY A 314 2.75 -18.04 -13.64
N ALA A 315 1.70 -17.76 -12.86
CA ALA A 315 1.73 -16.74 -11.81
C ALA A 315 1.42 -17.38 -10.45
N VAL A 316 2.30 -17.15 -9.46
CA VAL A 316 2.19 -17.73 -8.12
C VAL A 316 2.44 -16.66 -7.07
N ASP A 317 1.58 -16.60 -6.06
CA ASP A 317 1.63 -15.68 -4.91
C ASP A 317 1.56 -14.18 -5.28
N TRP A 318 0.89 -13.83 -6.37
CA TRP A 318 0.73 -12.43 -6.73
C TRP A 318 -0.54 -11.82 -6.13
N PRO A 319 -0.48 -10.58 -5.61
CA PRO A 319 -1.66 -9.88 -5.16
C PRO A 319 -2.60 -9.61 -6.34
N LEU A 320 -3.87 -9.39 -6.05
CA LEU A 320 -4.90 -9.14 -7.08
C LEU A 320 -5.17 -10.34 -8.00
N THR A 321 -4.93 -11.56 -7.50
CA THR A 321 -5.21 -12.81 -8.22
C THR A 321 -6.35 -13.62 -7.60
N GLN A 322 -7.09 -13.06 -6.66
CA GLN A 322 -8.29 -13.70 -6.10
C GLN A 322 -9.56 -12.97 -6.59
N PRO A 323 -10.52 -13.68 -7.24
CA PRO A 323 -10.41 -15.04 -7.78
C PRO A 323 -9.31 -15.16 -8.84
N ALA A 324 -8.75 -16.37 -8.98
CA ALA A 324 -7.68 -16.64 -9.94
C ALA A 324 -8.15 -16.37 -11.38
N PRO A 325 -7.55 -15.41 -12.09
CA PRO A 325 -7.97 -15.05 -13.44
C PRO A 325 -7.67 -16.16 -14.44
N ALA A 326 -8.54 -16.29 -15.45
CA ALA A 326 -8.32 -17.21 -16.54
C ALA A 326 -7.16 -16.75 -17.42
N VAL A 327 -6.15 -17.61 -17.60
CA VAL A 327 -4.97 -17.35 -18.42
C VAL A 327 -4.60 -18.58 -19.26
N ARG A 328 -3.81 -18.37 -20.30
CA ARG A 328 -3.14 -19.47 -20.96
C ARG A 328 -1.95 -19.93 -20.11
N GLY A 329 -2.16 -20.97 -19.30
CA GLY A 329 -1.19 -21.45 -18.33
C GLY A 329 -1.82 -21.67 -16.96
N TYR A 330 -1.27 -21.09 -15.90
CA TYR A 330 -1.80 -21.24 -14.54
C TYR A 330 -1.64 -19.99 -13.67
N VAL A 331 -2.52 -19.89 -12.68
CA VAL A 331 -2.46 -18.89 -11.60
C VAL A 331 -2.74 -19.59 -10.29
N VAL A 332 -1.89 -19.37 -9.30
CA VAL A 332 -2.11 -19.72 -7.90
C VAL A 332 -2.12 -18.43 -7.09
N SER A 333 -3.27 -18.11 -6.53
CA SER A 333 -3.51 -16.85 -5.81
C SER A 333 -2.66 -16.75 -4.53
N ASP A 334 -2.27 -15.53 -4.17
CA ASP A 334 -1.65 -15.18 -2.89
C ASP A 334 -2.52 -15.54 -1.67
N THR A 335 -3.81 -15.69 -1.87
CA THR A 335 -4.75 -16.09 -0.80
C THR A 335 -4.91 -17.62 -0.69
N TYR A 336 -4.30 -18.41 -1.56
CA TYR A 336 -4.51 -19.85 -1.63
C TYR A 336 -4.24 -20.55 -0.28
N LEU A 337 -3.08 -20.32 0.35
CA LEU A 337 -2.73 -20.96 1.61
C LEU A 337 -3.68 -20.55 2.76
N ARG A 338 -4.17 -19.31 2.76
CA ARG A 338 -5.16 -18.85 3.73
C ARG A 338 -6.51 -19.54 3.53
N LEU A 339 -6.93 -19.72 2.28
CA LEU A 339 -8.20 -20.36 1.93
C LEU A 339 -8.17 -21.87 2.12
N ALA A 340 -7.02 -22.52 1.85
CA ALA A 340 -6.85 -23.96 2.06
C ALA A 340 -7.02 -24.37 3.54
N GLY A 341 -6.78 -23.46 4.49
CA GLY A 341 -7.00 -23.68 5.93
C GLY A 341 -8.45 -23.45 6.39
N THR A 342 -9.36 -23.01 5.52
CA THR A 342 -10.78 -22.78 5.87
C THR A 342 -11.63 -24.01 5.52
N PRO A 343 -12.70 -24.33 6.31
CA PRO A 343 -13.60 -25.43 5.98
C PRO A 343 -14.20 -25.28 4.58
N SER A 344 -14.16 -26.34 3.79
CA SER A 344 -14.75 -26.39 2.44
C SER A 344 -16.21 -25.93 2.48
N GLY A 345 -16.53 -24.86 1.80
CA GLY A 345 -17.88 -24.28 1.71
C GLY A 345 -17.95 -22.78 1.98
N ALA A 346 -16.89 -22.18 2.51
CA ALA A 346 -16.89 -20.75 2.83
C ALA A 346 -16.43 -19.82 1.69
N VAL A 347 -15.87 -20.34 0.58
CA VAL A 347 -15.32 -19.54 -0.52
C VAL A 347 -15.77 -20.08 -1.86
N ASP A 348 -16.72 -19.39 -2.49
CA ASP A 348 -17.22 -19.69 -3.85
C ASP A 348 -16.24 -19.29 -4.97
N SER A 349 -15.06 -18.78 -4.65
CA SER A 349 -14.13 -18.20 -5.63
C SER A 349 -12.86 -19.04 -5.78
N PRO A 350 -12.49 -19.47 -6.99
CA PRO A 350 -11.30 -20.31 -7.21
C PRO A 350 -10.01 -19.53 -6.90
N ALA A 351 -9.14 -20.16 -6.09
CA ALA A 351 -7.79 -19.64 -5.79
C ALA A 351 -6.72 -20.20 -6.73
N VAL A 352 -7.08 -21.17 -7.57
CA VAL A 352 -6.21 -21.81 -8.56
C VAL A 352 -6.91 -21.85 -9.91
N TYR A 353 -6.19 -21.49 -10.96
CA TYR A 353 -6.63 -21.63 -12.35
C TYR A 353 -5.50 -22.31 -13.18
N PRO A 354 -5.83 -23.25 -14.08
CA PRO A 354 -7.15 -23.89 -14.23
C PRO A 354 -7.42 -24.86 -13.06
N SER A 355 -8.66 -25.34 -12.92
CA SER A 355 -9.06 -26.28 -11.85
C SER A 355 -8.23 -27.56 -11.81
N GLU A 356 -7.76 -28.03 -12.95
CA GLU A 356 -6.90 -29.21 -13.11
C GLU A 356 -5.51 -29.01 -12.48
N ALA A 357 -5.08 -27.78 -12.24
CA ALA A 357 -3.83 -27.49 -11.55
C ALA A 357 -3.95 -27.66 -10.03
N GLN A 358 -5.16 -27.75 -9.47
CA GLN A 358 -5.39 -27.85 -8.03
C GLN A 358 -4.81 -29.13 -7.44
N GLU A 359 -4.85 -30.25 -8.17
CA GLU A 359 -4.24 -31.50 -7.73
C GLU A 359 -2.70 -31.42 -7.68
N ASP A 360 -2.10 -30.76 -8.66
CA ASP A 360 -0.64 -30.53 -8.69
C ASP A 360 -0.22 -29.65 -7.50
N VAL A 361 -0.99 -28.57 -7.23
CA VAL A 361 -0.75 -27.68 -6.08
C VAL A 361 -0.91 -28.42 -4.75
N ALA A 362 -1.95 -29.24 -4.58
CA ALA A 362 -2.18 -30.01 -3.36
C ALA A 362 -1.03 -30.98 -3.10
N ARG A 363 -0.53 -31.66 -4.13
CA ARG A 363 0.62 -32.57 -4.04
C ARG A 363 1.89 -31.86 -3.60
N ALA A 364 2.15 -30.67 -4.15
CA ALA A 364 3.29 -29.85 -3.76
C ALA A 364 3.30 -29.48 -2.27
N ILE A 365 2.12 -29.37 -1.64
CA ILE A 365 1.98 -28.99 -0.23
C ILE A 365 2.13 -30.20 0.70
N GLU A 366 1.64 -31.39 0.34
CA GLU A 366 1.67 -32.58 1.18
C GLU A 366 3.09 -32.93 1.64
N ASP A 367 4.07 -32.78 0.77
CA ASP A 367 5.46 -33.08 1.06
C ASP A 367 6.14 -32.11 2.06
N LEU A 368 5.60 -30.89 2.25
CA LEU A 368 6.14 -29.89 3.17
C LEU A 368 5.67 -30.06 4.63
N SER A 369 4.59 -30.82 4.84
CA SER A 369 4.00 -31.00 6.17
C SER A 369 4.85 -31.84 7.14
N ALA A 370 5.95 -32.43 6.67
CA ALA A 370 6.84 -33.31 7.46
C ALA A 370 8.01 -32.57 8.17
N GLU A 371 8.17 -31.26 8.00
CA GLU A 371 9.27 -30.50 8.61
C GLU A 371 9.07 -30.28 10.12
N THR A 372 10.06 -30.73 10.91
CA THR A 372 10.04 -30.66 12.39
C THR A 372 10.35 -29.21 12.86
N ARG A 373 9.51 -28.66 13.74
CA ARG A 373 9.73 -27.34 14.36
C ARG A 373 10.88 -27.36 15.36
N PRO A 374 11.81 -26.40 15.32
CA PRO A 374 12.77 -26.20 16.41
C PRO A 374 12.06 -25.68 17.67
N VAL A 375 12.55 -26.07 18.85
CA VAL A 375 12.03 -25.57 20.14
C VAL A 375 12.66 -24.21 20.43
N VAL A 376 11.83 -23.18 20.59
CA VAL A 376 12.26 -21.80 20.91
C VAL A 376 11.86 -21.37 22.31
N PRO A 377 12.62 -20.46 22.95
CA PRO A 377 12.25 -19.90 24.24
C PRO A 377 10.90 -19.18 24.23
N ALA A 378 10.09 -19.33 25.27
CA ALA A 378 8.75 -18.74 25.36
C ALA A 378 8.73 -17.20 25.23
N SER A 379 9.82 -16.53 25.59
CA SER A 379 9.95 -15.05 25.48
C SER A 379 9.98 -14.52 24.05
N VAL A 380 10.34 -15.34 23.07
CA VAL A 380 10.41 -14.98 21.65
C VAL A 380 9.39 -15.75 20.80
N ALA A 381 8.56 -16.57 21.42
CA ALA A 381 7.60 -17.44 20.73
C ALA A 381 6.65 -16.68 19.76
N PRO A 382 6.07 -15.50 20.09
CA PRO A 382 5.22 -14.78 19.17
C PRO A 382 5.96 -14.29 17.91
N LEU A 383 7.21 -13.83 18.05
CA LEU A 383 8.05 -13.43 16.94
C LEU A 383 8.50 -14.63 16.11
N ASP A 384 8.79 -15.76 16.77
CA ASP A 384 9.15 -17.00 16.09
C ASP A 384 8.00 -17.58 15.28
N ASP A 385 6.77 -17.54 15.79
CA ASP A 385 5.59 -17.95 15.02
C ASP A 385 5.39 -17.08 13.76
N ARG A 386 5.64 -15.78 13.84
CA ARG A 386 5.59 -14.86 12.67
C ARG A 386 6.68 -15.22 11.64
N ARG A 387 7.91 -15.40 12.11
CA ARG A 387 9.05 -15.82 11.28
C ARG A 387 8.76 -17.11 10.55
N GLU A 388 8.32 -18.12 11.29
CA GLU A 388 8.06 -19.44 10.76
C GLU A 388 6.90 -19.44 9.77
N SER A 389 5.82 -18.70 10.06
CA SER A 389 4.68 -18.56 9.17
C SER A 389 5.07 -17.89 7.85
N ALA A 390 5.84 -16.79 7.90
CA ALA A 390 6.30 -16.08 6.72
C ALA A 390 7.22 -16.96 5.86
N GLY A 391 8.21 -17.61 6.47
CA GLY A 391 9.14 -18.50 5.77
C GLY A 391 8.47 -19.74 5.19
N ARG A 392 7.47 -20.29 5.87
CA ARG A 392 6.70 -21.43 5.38
C ARG A 392 5.86 -21.03 4.16
N SER A 393 5.24 -19.85 4.17
CA SER A 393 4.50 -19.33 3.04
C SER A 393 5.38 -19.27 1.79
N ASP A 394 6.52 -18.60 1.87
CA ASP A 394 7.44 -18.47 0.73
C ASP A 394 7.97 -19.82 0.24
N ARG A 395 8.37 -20.73 1.16
CA ARG A 395 8.81 -22.09 0.77
C ARG A 395 7.72 -22.86 0.06
N THR A 396 6.47 -22.74 0.52
CA THR A 396 5.33 -23.44 -0.09
C THR A 396 5.04 -22.91 -1.48
N TYR A 397 4.97 -21.58 -1.64
CA TYR A 397 4.73 -20.99 -2.95
C TYR A 397 5.92 -21.19 -3.92
N ASP A 398 7.17 -21.15 -3.45
CA ASP A 398 8.35 -21.50 -4.25
C ASP A 398 8.25 -22.93 -4.80
N ARG A 399 7.85 -23.87 -3.95
CA ARG A 399 7.68 -25.26 -4.36
C ARG A 399 6.55 -25.43 -5.39
N ILE A 400 5.37 -24.83 -5.14
CA ILE A 400 4.26 -24.83 -6.08
C ILE A 400 4.71 -24.24 -7.42
N ALA A 401 5.42 -23.09 -7.41
CA ALA A 401 5.89 -22.44 -8.61
C ALA A 401 6.83 -23.34 -9.44
N ARG A 402 7.75 -24.02 -8.77
CA ARG A 402 8.70 -24.95 -9.42
C ARG A 402 8.01 -26.14 -10.04
N GLU A 403 7.19 -26.86 -9.27
CA GLU A 403 6.51 -28.08 -9.73
C GLU A 403 5.55 -27.78 -10.90
N LEU A 404 4.78 -26.69 -10.80
CA LEU A 404 3.93 -26.27 -11.92
C LEU A 404 4.73 -25.83 -13.14
N ALA A 405 5.87 -25.14 -12.95
CA ALA A 405 6.72 -24.74 -14.06
C ALA A 405 7.38 -25.93 -14.76
N GLU A 406 7.78 -26.98 -14.03
CA GLU A 406 8.32 -28.21 -14.61
C GLU A 406 7.27 -28.99 -15.45
N VAL A 407 6.03 -29.07 -14.95
CA VAL A 407 4.95 -29.82 -15.64
C VAL A 407 4.38 -29.02 -16.81
N ARG A 408 4.15 -27.72 -16.64
CA ARG A 408 3.39 -26.89 -17.60
C ARG A 408 4.23 -26.02 -18.50
N GLN A 409 5.53 -25.85 -18.20
CA GLN A 409 6.56 -25.13 -18.97
C GLN A 409 6.06 -23.79 -19.55
N PRO A 410 5.63 -22.82 -18.74
CA PRO A 410 5.16 -21.53 -19.24
C PRO A 410 6.32 -20.72 -19.85
N GLN A 411 5.99 -19.84 -20.81
CA GLN A 411 6.96 -18.91 -21.40
C GLN A 411 7.29 -17.77 -20.43
N VAL A 412 6.35 -17.36 -19.60
CA VAL A 412 6.56 -16.32 -18.58
C VAL A 412 6.18 -16.88 -17.22
N THR A 413 7.14 -16.88 -16.29
CA THR A 413 6.89 -17.20 -14.88
C THR A 413 6.93 -15.92 -14.06
N LEU A 414 5.98 -15.81 -13.13
CA LEU A 414 5.87 -14.70 -12.21
C LEU A 414 5.72 -15.31 -10.80
N THR A 415 6.77 -15.24 -9.99
CA THR A 415 6.76 -15.76 -8.60
C THR A 415 7.09 -14.64 -7.64
N ARG A 416 6.28 -14.48 -6.58
CA ARG A 416 6.50 -13.47 -5.54
C ARG A 416 6.92 -14.11 -4.24
N TYR A 417 7.80 -13.43 -3.50
CA TYR A 417 8.25 -13.74 -2.16
C TYR A 417 7.87 -12.59 -1.24
N GLN A 418 7.00 -12.83 -0.28
CA GLN A 418 6.45 -11.80 0.60
C GLN A 418 7.05 -11.78 2.01
N SER A 419 7.82 -12.81 2.36
CA SER A 419 8.32 -12.97 3.74
C SER A 419 9.17 -11.81 4.21
N LEU A 420 9.99 -11.18 3.34
CA LEU A 420 10.84 -10.06 3.71
C LEU A 420 10.06 -8.82 4.16
N ASP A 421 8.83 -8.62 3.70
CA ASP A 421 7.95 -7.56 4.20
C ASP A 421 7.57 -7.84 5.65
N THR A 422 7.02 -9.01 5.93
CA THR A 422 6.67 -9.41 7.30
C THR A 422 7.90 -9.38 8.21
N ILE A 423 9.02 -9.93 7.77
CA ILE A 423 10.27 -9.97 8.55
C ILE A 423 10.83 -8.56 8.75
N GLY A 424 10.76 -7.69 7.75
CA GLY A 424 11.16 -6.30 7.87
C GLY A 424 10.36 -5.54 8.94
N HIS A 425 9.05 -5.77 9.03
CA HIS A 425 8.22 -5.13 10.05
C HIS A 425 8.62 -5.52 11.49
N TYR A 426 9.07 -6.76 11.73
CA TYR A 426 9.29 -7.26 13.10
C TYR A 426 10.75 -7.49 13.47
N PHE A 427 11.64 -7.72 12.51
CA PHE A 427 13.03 -8.14 12.77
C PHE A 427 14.09 -7.14 12.33
N LEU A 428 13.72 -6.02 11.70
CA LEU A 428 14.69 -5.02 11.21
C LEU A 428 15.57 -4.48 12.35
N ARG A 429 15.00 -4.28 13.54
CA ARG A 429 15.70 -3.82 14.75
C ARG A 429 16.86 -4.73 15.12
N TYR A 430 16.69 -6.03 14.99
CA TYR A 430 17.69 -7.02 15.35
C TYR A 430 18.77 -7.19 14.29
N ALA A 431 18.41 -6.96 13.03
CA ALA A 431 19.34 -7.01 11.91
C ALA A 431 20.21 -5.73 11.80
N MET A 432 19.70 -4.59 12.27
CA MET A 432 20.35 -3.26 12.17
C MET A 432 20.45 -2.57 13.56
N PRO A 433 21.08 -3.20 14.56
CA PRO A 433 21.06 -2.69 15.95
C PRO A 433 21.67 -1.29 16.08
N SER A 434 22.62 -0.92 15.22
CA SER A 434 23.24 0.41 15.23
C SER A 434 22.28 1.55 14.90
N GLU A 435 21.22 1.28 14.15
CA GLU A 435 20.23 2.29 13.75
C GLU A 435 19.14 2.48 14.81
N PHE A 436 18.90 1.46 15.63
CA PHE A 436 17.86 1.50 16.66
C PHE A 436 18.40 1.88 18.04
N GLY A 437 19.63 1.45 18.38
CA GLY A 437 20.31 1.77 19.64
C GLY A 437 19.71 1.15 20.89
N ASP A 438 18.67 0.32 20.78
CA ASP A 438 17.91 -0.26 21.89
C ASP A 438 17.80 -1.81 21.83
N ALA A 439 18.45 -2.46 20.86
CA ALA A 439 18.52 -3.91 20.79
C ALA A 439 19.58 -4.43 21.77
N LEU A 440 19.19 -5.43 22.58
CA LEU A 440 20.12 -6.08 23.50
C LEU A 440 21.04 -7.04 22.72
N ASP A 441 22.27 -7.22 23.21
CA ASP A 441 23.25 -8.12 22.56
C ASP A 441 22.75 -9.57 22.46
N ASP A 442 21.97 -10.05 23.43
CA ASP A 442 21.37 -11.37 23.43
C ASP A 442 20.26 -11.50 22.39
N GLU A 443 19.43 -10.47 22.23
CA GLU A 443 18.40 -10.39 21.19
C GLU A 443 19.03 -10.36 19.79
N HIS A 444 20.06 -9.54 19.60
CA HIS A 444 20.79 -9.47 18.34
C HIS A 444 21.43 -10.83 17.98
N ARG A 445 22.05 -11.51 18.95
CA ARG A 445 22.62 -12.85 18.72
C ARG A 445 21.56 -13.89 18.35
N ALA A 446 20.37 -13.82 18.92
CA ALA A 446 19.30 -14.78 18.69
C ALA A 446 18.51 -14.49 17.38
N LEU A 447 18.27 -13.23 17.07
CA LEU A 447 17.33 -12.81 16.02
C LEU A 447 17.99 -12.01 14.86
N GLY A 448 19.23 -11.60 15.00
CA GLY A 448 19.92 -10.74 14.02
C GLY A 448 20.11 -11.35 12.63
N THR A 449 20.13 -12.69 12.55
CA THR A 449 20.31 -13.41 11.29
C THR A 449 18.98 -13.76 10.59
N VAL A 450 17.82 -13.48 11.22
CA VAL A 450 16.51 -13.84 10.67
C VAL A 450 16.28 -13.21 9.30
N LEU A 451 16.53 -11.92 9.18
CA LEU A 451 16.39 -11.20 7.90
C LEU A 451 17.26 -11.84 6.80
N GLU A 452 18.50 -12.16 7.11
CA GLU A 452 19.44 -12.81 6.18
C GLU A 452 18.97 -14.19 5.73
N GLN A 453 18.41 -15.00 6.64
CA GLN A 453 17.89 -16.33 6.32
C GLN A 453 16.78 -16.25 5.25
N HIS A 454 15.91 -15.23 5.31
CA HIS A 454 14.87 -15.01 4.30
C HIS A 454 15.46 -14.53 2.96
N TYR A 455 16.48 -13.66 2.97
CA TYR A 455 17.23 -13.36 1.75
C TYR A 455 17.89 -14.60 1.15
N GLY A 456 18.39 -15.52 1.99
CA GLY A 456 18.97 -16.80 1.57
C GLY A 456 17.99 -17.68 0.78
N LEU A 457 16.73 -17.77 1.22
CA LEU A 457 15.68 -18.49 0.46
C LEU A 457 15.53 -17.95 -0.96
N ILE A 458 15.53 -16.62 -1.09
CA ILE A 458 15.38 -15.94 -2.39
C ILE A 458 16.66 -16.10 -3.22
N ASP A 459 17.85 -16.02 -2.58
CA ASP A 459 19.14 -16.24 -3.25
C ASP A 459 19.21 -17.65 -3.87
N ASP A 460 18.73 -18.67 -3.16
CA ASP A 460 18.63 -20.04 -3.66
C ASP A 460 17.65 -20.14 -4.86
N ALA A 461 16.53 -19.42 -4.82
CA ALA A 461 15.58 -19.39 -5.93
C ALA A 461 16.19 -18.71 -7.17
N ILE A 462 16.94 -17.62 -6.99
CA ILE A 462 17.70 -16.96 -8.04
C ILE A 462 18.73 -17.94 -8.64
N GLY A 463 19.46 -18.66 -7.79
CA GLY A 463 20.45 -19.65 -8.23
C GLY A 463 19.85 -20.76 -9.09
N ARG A 464 18.72 -21.32 -8.68
CA ARG A 464 17.97 -22.32 -9.46
C ARG A 464 17.48 -21.75 -10.79
N THR A 465 16.94 -20.53 -10.78
CA THR A 465 16.48 -19.87 -12.01
C THR A 465 17.63 -19.63 -12.97
N ILE A 466 18.79 -19.12 -12.51
CA ILE A 466 19.99 -18.93 -13.34
C ILE A 466 20.42 -20.25 -13.99
N ALA A 467 20.37 -21.36 -13.25
CA ALA A 467 20.75 -22.69 -13.77
C ALA A 467 19.80 -23.21 -14.86
N SER A 468 18.55 -22.73 -14.90
CA SER A 468 17.51 -23.14 -15.87
C SER A 468 17.41 -22.25 -17.11
N LEU A 469 18.13 -21.11 -17.15
CA LEU A 469 18.06 -20.15 -18.26
C LEU A 469 18.70 -20.72 -19.52
N GLY A 470 17.97 -20.64 -20.63
CA GLY A 470 18.48 -20.84 -21.98
C GLY A 470 19.21 -19.60 -22.52
N PRO A 471 19.78 -19.68 -23.72
CA PRO A 471 20.58 -18.60 -24.32
C PRO A 471 19.79 -17.33 -24.61
N ASP A 472 18.48 -17.44 -24.84
CA ASP A 472 17.61 -16.31 -25.16
C ASP A 472 16.69 -15.91 -24.00
N ASP A 473 16.86 -16.55 -22.84
CA ASP A 473 16.01 -16.33 -21.67
C ASP A 473 16.52 -15.17 -20.81
N VAL A 474 15.59 -14.52 -20.10
CA VAL A 474 15.90 -13.46 -19.15
C VAL A 474 15.24 -13.74 -17.81
N MET A 475 15.99 -13.51 -16.73
CA MET A 475 15.46 -13.42 -15.37
C MET A 475 15.42 -11.94 -14.94
N LEU A 476 14.30 -11.51 -14.38
CA LEU A 476 14.15 -10.23 -13.70
C LEU A 476 13.92 -10.49 -12.20
N VAL A 477 14.72 -9.84 -11.36
CA VAL A 477 14.49 -9.79 -9.91
C VAL A 477 14.04 -8.38 -9.58
N VAL A 478 12.83 -8.25 -9.05
CA VAL A 478 12.17 -6.95 -8.84
C VAL A 478 11.74 -6.82 -7.39
N SER A 479 12.15 -5.75 -6.73
CA SER A 479 11.51 -5.28 -5.50
C SER A 479 10.88 -3.93 -5.77
N GLY A 480 9.59 -3.81 -5.49
CA GLY A 480 8.85 -2.58 -5.77
C GLY A 480 9.09 -1.48 -4.73
N PHE A 481 9.55 -1.84 -3.54
CA PHE A 481 9.82 -0.96 -2.41
C PHE A 481 10.79 -1.63 -1.42
N GLY A 482 11.46 -0.80 -0.62
CA GLY A 482 12.30 -1.27 0.47
C GLY A 482 11.62 -1.16 1.83
N MET A 483 12.38 -1.39 2.89
CA MET A 483 11.97 -1.27 4.29
C MET A 483 12.87 -0.28 5.02
N GLU A 484 12.32 0.48 5.94
CA GLU A 484 13.05 1.46 6.77
C GLU A 484 12.71 1.31 8.26
N PRO A 485 13.60 1.75 9.17
CA PRO A 485 13.29 1.81 10.59
C PRO A 485 12.09 2.72 10.87
N MET A 486 11.18 2.23 11.70
CA MET A 486 10.03 3.03 12.14
C MET A 486 10.50 4.20 13.02
N ASN A 487 10.02 5.42 12.75
CA ASN A 487 10.36 6.58 13.57
C ASN A 487 9.84 6.45 15.00
N LEU A 488 10.50 7.16 15.95
CA LEU A 488 10.20 7.05 17.38
C LEU A 488 8.73 7.33 17.72
N TRP A 489 8.10 8.28 17.01
CA TRP A 489 6.72 8.67 17.30
C TRP A 489 5.74 7.58 16.87
N LYS A 490 5.94 6.99 15.70
CA LYS A 490 5.14 5.86 15.22
C LYS A 490 5.35 4.62 16.11
N ARG A 491 6.59 4.32 16.51
CA ARG A 491 6.91 3.24 17.48
C ARG A 491 6.18 3.43 18.82
N LEU A 492 6.07 4.67 19.31
CA LEU A 492 5.35 4.96 20.55
C LEU A 492 3.84 4.70 20.38
N ILE A 493 3.26 5.10 19.26
CA ILE A 493 1.85 4.85 18.96
C ILE A 493 1.60 3.34 18.84
N GLU A 494 2.43 2.62 18.09
CA GLU A 494 2.30 1.16 17.95
C GLU A 494 2.43 0.44 19.31
N ARG A 495 3.31 0.90 20.18
CA ARG A 495 3.48 0.34 21.54
C ARG A 495 2.24 0.54 22.43
N VAL A 496 1.51 1.64 22.27
CA VAL A 496 0.37 2.00 23.14
C VAL A 496 -0.95 1.47 22.60
N ILE A 497 -1.20 1.58 21.30
CA ILE A 497 -2.50 1.27 20.67
C ILE A 497 -2.41 0.36 19.44
N GLY A 498 -1.18 -0.01 19.01
CA GLY A 498 -0.90 -0.85 17.86
C GLY A 498 -0.25 -2.18 18.23
N ASP A 499 0.72 -2.60 17.42
CA ASP A 499 1.52 -3.81 17.64
C ASP A 499 2.88 -3.42 18.23
N PRO A 500 3.16 -3.72 19.52
CA PRO A 500 4.37 -3.28 20.21
C PRO A 500 5.66 -3.88 19.66
N ASP A 501 5.59 -4.98 18.93
CA ASP A 501 6.73 -5.68 18.35
C ASP A 501 7.15 -5.09 16.99
N MET A 502 6.28 -4.28 16.39
CA MET A 502 6.55 -3.66 15.10
C MET A 502 7.65 -2.61 15.20
N ASN A 503 8.66 -2.71 14.34
CA ASN A 503 9.85 -1.83 14.37
C ASN A 503 10.29 -1.33 12.98
N GLY A 504 9.92 -2.01 11.90
CA GLY A 504 10.12 -1.60 10.52
C GLY A 504 8.85 -1.08 9.86
N THR A 505 8.98 -0.24 8.85
CA THR A 505 7.85 0.31 8.06
C THR A 505 8.26 0.53 6.61
N HIS A 506 7.28 0.53 5.73
CA HIS A 506 7.45 0.92 4.33
C HIS A 506 6.61 2.15 3.93
N ASP A 507 6.01 2.90 4.88
CA ASP A 507 5.13 4.04 4.57
C ASP A 507 5.80 5.11 3.69
N ALA A 508 7.06 5.42 3.98
CA ALA A 508 7.91 6.31 3.19
C ALA A 508 9.13 5.54 2.65
N ALA A 509 8.89 4.31 2.20
CA ALA A 509 9.90 3.32 1.84
C ALA A 509 10.99 3.86 0.92
N PRO A 510 12.22 3.38 1.08
CA PRO A 510 13.25 3.56 0.06
C PRO A 510 12.81 3.02 -1.29
N ASP A 511 13.34 3.60 -2.37
CA ASP A 511 13.15 3.09 -3.72
C ASP A 511 13.46 1.59 -3.79
N GLY A 512 12.67 0.87 -4.58
CA GLY A 512 12.94 -0.52 -4.91
C GLY A 512 14.09 -0.69 -5.90
N PHE A 513 14.18 -1.88 -6.49
CA PHE A 513 15.19 -2.17 -7.50
C PHE A 513 14.67 -3.15 -8.56
N MET A 514 15.30 -3.14 -9.72
CA MET A 514 15.18 -4.18 -10.73
C MET A 514 16.57 -4.64 -11.12
N MET A 515 16.77 -5.95 -11.07
CA MET A 515 17.94 -6.64 -11.59
C MET A 515 17.52 -7.49 -12.78
N ALA A 516 18.36 -7.55 -13.79
CA ALA A 516 18.17 -8.41 -14.95
C ALA A 516 19.40 -9.31 -15.16
N TYR A 517 19.16 -10.56 -15.55
CA TYR A 517 20.23 -11.53 -15.83
C TYR A 517 19.84 -12.42 -17.01
N GLY A 518 20.82 -12.71 -17.87
CA GLY A 518 20.66 -13.53 -19.06
C GLY A 518 21.55 -13.04 -20.19
N ALA A 519 21.72 -13.82 -21.24
CA ALA A 519 22.59 -13.45 -22.35
C ALA A 519 22.18 -12.16 -23.08
N PRO A 520 20.87 -11.84 -23.26
CA PRO A 520 20.46 -10.58 -23.88
C PRO A 520 20.72 -9.33 -23.02
N VAL A 521 21.06 -9.49 -21.73
CA VAL A 521 21.15 -8.40 -20.75
C VAL A 521 22.51 -7.70 -20.86
N ALA A 522 22.51 -6.37 -20.81
CA ALA A 522 23.72 -5.56 -20.67
C ALA A 522 24.32 -5.77 -19.26
N ARG A 523 25.64 -5.61 -19.15
CA ARG A 523 26.30 -5.74 -17.85
C ARG A 523 26.52 -4.38 -17.22
N GLY A 524 26.24 -4.27 -15.93
CA GLY A 524 26.63 -3.12 -15.13
C GLY A 524 25.49 -2.47 -14.35
N ARG A 525 25.87 -1.47 -13.56
CA ARG A 525 24.93 -0.65 -12.79
C ARG A 525 24.44 0.50 -13.65
N LEU A 526 23.13 0.53 -13.89
CA LEU A 526 22.52 1.60 -14.66
C LEU A 526 22.21 2.80 -13.75
N SER A 527 22.68 3.96 -14.14
CA SER A 527 22.47 5.21 -13.40
C SER A 527 21.14 5.89 -13.70
N THR A 528 20.42 5.41 -14.71
CA THR A 528 19.11 5.95 -15.09
C THR A 528 18.06 5.60 -14.06
N ARG A 529 17.24 6.59 -13.69
CA ARG A 529 16.14 6.39 -12.76
C ARG A 529 15.00 5.69 -13.48
N ALA A 530 14.59 4.55 -12.96
CA ALA A 530 13.41 3.80 -13.38
C ALA A 530 12.29 3.93 -12.33
N ALA A 531 11.10 3.48 -12.66
CA ALA A 531 9.98 3.44 -11.76
C ALA A 531 9.32 2.05 -11.78
N VAL A 532 8.58 1.72 -10.75
CA VAL A 532 7.90 0.42 -10.64
C VAL A 532 6.93 0.16 -11.81
N VAL A 533 6.35 1.20 -12.39
CA VAL A 533 5.49 1.11 -13.61
C VAL A 533 6.25 0.68 -14.87
N ASP A 534 7.59 0.69 -14.86
CA ASP A 534 8.41 0.31 -16.01
C ASP A 534 8.52 -1.22 -16.19
N VAL A 535 8.13 -2.00 -15.17
CA VAL A 535 8.28 -3.46 -15.17
C VAL A 535 7.49 -4.10 -16.32
N THR A 536 6.19 -3.86 -16.39
CA THR A 536 5.34 -4.41 -17.47
C THR A 536 5.77 -3.96 -18.87
N PRO A 537 5.99 -2.67 -19.18
CA PRO A 537 6.51 -2.25 -20.48
C PRO A 537 7.83 -2.92 -20.86
N THR A 538 8.72 -3.16 -19.90
CA THR A 538 10.01 -3.82 -20.13
C THR A 538 9.84 -5.30 -20.52
N ILE A 539 8.95 -6.02 -19.83
CA ILE A 539 8.64 -7.41 -20.18
C ILE A 539 7.97 -7.50 -21.55
N LEU A 540 7.00 -6.60 -21.85
CA LEU A 540 6.36 -6.55 -23.16
C LEU A 540 7.38 -6.30 -24.28
N TYR A 541 8.28 -5.33 -24.09
CA TYR A 541 9.35 -5.03 -25.03
C TYR A 541 10.24 -6.24 -25.28
N PHE A 542 10.70 -6.91 -24.21
CA PHE A 542 11.56 -8.09 -24.34
C PHE A 542 10.89 -9.20 -25.16
N LEU A 543 9.59 -9.40 -24.95
CA LEU A 543 8.78 -10.38 -25.68
C LEU A 543 8.35 -9.92 -27.10
N GLY A 544 8.78 -8.75 -27.54
CA GLY A 544 8.44 -8.20 -28.86
C GLY A 544 7.01 -7.69 -28.99
N LEU A 545 6.32 -7.47 -27.86
CA LEU A 545 4.97 -6.92 -27.83
C LEU A 545 5.00 -5.38 -27.84
N PRO A 546 4.02 -4.72 -28.50
CA PRO A 546 3.93 -3.27 -28.48
C PRO A 546 3.63 -2.75 -27.08
N ILE A 547 4.07 -1.51 -26.79
CA ILE A 547 3.78 -0.81 -25.52
C ILE A 547 2.47 -0.04 -25.65
N GLY A 548 1.59 -0.14 -24.66
CA GLY A 548 0.39 0.70 -24.60
C GLY A 548 0.76 2.16 -24.34
N ARG A 549 0.31 3.08 -25.21
CA ARG A 549 0.55 4.54 -25.04
C ARG A 549 -0.12 5.12 -23.80
N ASP A 550 -1.08 4.42 -23.24
CA ASP A 550 -1.77 4.77 -22.01
C ASP A 550 -1.07 4.25 -20.75
N MET A 551 0.00 3.46 -20.89
CA MET A 551 0.89 3.12 -19.79
C MET A 551 1.67 4.35 -19.34
N ASP A 552 1.93 4.44 -18.02
CA ASP A 552 2.72 5.51 -17.42
C ASP A 552 4.21 5.14 -17.38
N GLY A 553 4.52 3.86 -17.49
CA GLY A 553 5.87 3.31 -17.53
C GLY A 553 6.49 3.27 -18.92
N TYR A 554 7.81 3.14 -18.95
CA TYR A 554 8.60 3.03 -20.16
C TYR A 554 9.33 1.68 -20.21
N ALA A 555 9.51 1.13 -21.41
CA ALA A 555 10.38 -0.03 -21.59
C ALA A 555 11.82 0.34 -21.30
N ARG A 556 12.45 -0.38 -20.39
CA ARG A 556 13.85 -0.18 -20.00
C ARG A 556 14.79 -0.89 -21.00
N THR A 557 14.91 -0.32 -22.19
CA THR A 557 15.78 -0.86 -23.24
C THR A 557 17.26 -0.83 -22.87
N ASP A 558 17.64 0.07 -21.96
CA ASP A 558 18.97 0.18 -21.38
C ASP A 558 19.39 -1.04 -20.50
N LEU A 559 18.45 -1.92 -20.16
CA LEU A 559 18.76 -3.23 -19.55
C LEU A 559 19.39 -4.23 -20.54
N PHE A 560 19.21 -4.02 -21.84
CA PHE A 560 19.58 -4.99 -22.87
C PHE A 560 20.80 -4.55 -23.65
N GLN A 561 21.49 -5.53 -24.22
CA GLN A 561 22.64 -5.27 -25.10
C GLN A 561 22.23 -4.54 -26.37
N HIS A 562 23.09 -3.73 -26.94
CA HIS A 562 22.82 -2.99 -28.18
C HIS A 562 22.42 -3.91 -29.32
N THR A 563 23.07 -5.06 -29.45
CA THR A 563 22.72 -6.08 -30.47
C THR A 563 21.26 -6.54 -30.35
N PHE A 564 20.74 -6.65 -29.15
CA PHE A 564 19.33 -7.01 -28.92
C PHE A 564 18.38 -5.86 -29.27
N THR A 565 18.74 -4.62 -28.89
CA THR A 565 17.89 -3.44 -29.11
C THR A 565 17.88 -2.97 -30.56
N ASP A 566 18.97 -3.14 -31.29
CA ASP A 566 19.07 -2.74 -32.70
C ASP A 566 18.16 -3.58 -33.61
N GLU A 567 17.91 -4.84 -33.23
CA GLU A 567 17.02 -5.74 -33.95
C GLU A 567 15.55 -5.60 -33.55
N ARG A 568 15.25 -4.91 -32.46
CA ARG A 568 13.91 -4.84 -31.83
C ARG A 568 13.49 -3.40 -31.54
N PRO A 569 13.00 -2.66 -32.53
CA PRO A 569 12.47 -1.31 -32.31
C PRO A 569 11.25 -1.35 -31.41
N ILE A 570 11.09 -0.34 -30.54
CA ILE A 570 9.89 -0.19 -29.72
C ILE A 570 8.69 0.12 -30.63
N THR A 571 7.63 -0.66 -30.46
CA THR A 571 6.35 -0.45 -31.14
C THR A 571 5.29 -0.05 -30.13
N PHE A 572 4.25 0.64 -30.58
CA PHE A 572 3.20 1.17 -29.71
C PHE A 572 1.80 0.83 -30.21
N ILE A 573 0.89 0.57 -29.27
CA ILE A 573 -0.56 0.52 -29.51
C ILE A 573 -1.26 1.56 -28.62
N PRO A 574 -2.49 1.96 -28.94
CA PRO A 574 -3.20 2.92 -28.09
C PRO A 574 -3.42 2.43 -26.66
N THR A 575 -3.87 1.18 -26.49
CA THR A 575 -4.17 0.58 -25.18
C THR A 575 -4.38 -0.92 -25.31
N TYR A 576 -4.13 -1.66 -24.23
CA TYR A 576 -4.51 -3.07 -24.06
C TYR A 576 -5.90 -3.26 -23.42
N ASP A 577 -6.53 -2.19 -22.94
CA ASP A 577 -7.77 -2.24 -22.15
C ASP A 577 -9.05 -2.25 -23.00
N ARG A 578 -8.96 -2.40 -24.31
CA ARG A 578 -10.11 -2.46 -25.21
C ARG A 578 -10.50 -3.86 -25.56
#